data_2ffc1c88513e5c332d4955b5b7e7cd91
#
_entry.id   2ffc1c88513e5c332d4955b5b7e7cd91
#
_cell.length_a   1.000
_cell.length_b   1.000
_cell.length_c   1.000
_cell.angle_alpha   90.00
_cell.angle_beta   90.00
_cell.angle_gamma   90.00
#
_symmetry.space_group_name_H-M   'P 1'
#
loop_
_entity.id
_entity.type
_entity.pdbx_description
1 polymer ?
#
loop_
_entity_poly.entity_id
_entity_poly.type
_entity_poly.pdbx_seq_one_letter_code
_entity_poly.pdbx_strand_id
1 'polypeptide(L)'
;MLILTNEDVSRLLTMSEAIEALRISNREVAEFRSQEEYRLNRPRTNHYLPWKGVGPEAVQLLKAGGGSDPRIVYNFKSMEGGSPHFGVWAVRSSSDLVRLDAGRYGLTHTYLRYGDLPGKKGYSDLVFLYDTYDAQFAAIIQSSVLQGIRVAATSALGADYLCRPDVQRMGLFGSGWQAAANLRALCHVRPGIQRVNVFSPNLENRMRFVARMAKELEIDVRAVETPQQAVIGMDLICEASSARTPVFDGALLEPGQHVVSVGAGDEVFHRRLIDPKGVARCTTVAVHSLEVRFGLEEIVDCVEDGRLAWADLIDLPDLVTGRRKVNPGGDQITLFKNNVGLGTQFAAVGGLVLQKARREGLGFLVPQDKVAQVMTR
;
A
#
# COMPACT_ATOMS: atom_id res chain seq x y z
N MET A 1 12.66 -21.25 14.31
CA MET A 1 12.04 -20.42 13.25
C MET A 1 10.60 -20.86 12.99
N LEU A 2 9.67 -19.91 12.73
CA LEU A 2 8.27 -20.21 12.36
C LEU A 2 8.01 -19.95 10.88
N ILE A 3 7.15 -20.75 10.25
CA ILE A 3 6.56 -20.42 8.97
C ILE A 3 5.08 -20.11 9.21
N LEU A 4 4.63 -18.92 8.79
CA LEU A 4 3.29 -18.41 8.98
C LEU A 4 2.61 -18.18 7.63
N THR A 5 1.41 -18.73 7.49
CA THR A 5 0.59 -18.62 6.27
C THR A 5 -0.28 -17.36 6.28
N ASN A 6 -0.90 -17.04 5.14
CA ASN A 6 -1.91 -15.98 5.08
C ASN A 6 -3.11 -16.24 5.99
N GLU A 7 -3.45 -17.51 6.23
CA GLU A 7 -4.52 -17.88 7.16
C GLU A 7 -4.12 -17.55 8.60
N ASP A 8 -2.90 -17.90 9.02
CA ASP A 8 -2.36 -17.52 10.33
C ASP A 8 -2.37 -16.00 10.51
N VAL A 9 -1.90 -15.24 9.51
CA VAL A 9 -1.92 -13.77 9.54
C VAL A 9 -3.35 -13.25 9.70
N SER A 10 -4.33 -13.80 8.97
CA SER A 10 -5.73 -13.38 9.05
C SER A 10 -6.35 -13.61 10.42
N ARG A 11 -5.90 -14.66 11.13
CA ARG A 11 -6.35 -14.98 12.50
C ARG A 11 -5.68 -14.08 13.55
N LEU A 12 -4.40 -13.74 13.33
CA LEU A 12 -3.56 -13.09 14.33
C LEU A 12 -3.59 -11.56 14.27
N LEU A 13 -3.91 -10.96 13.11
CA LEU A 13 -3.76 -9.52 12.91
C LEU A 13 -5.10 -8.86 12.58
N THR A 14 -5.60 -8.03 13.49
CA THR A 14 -6.74 -7.15 13.25
C THR A 14 -6.30 -5.81 12.64
N MET A 15 -7.24 -5.09 12.00
CA MET A 15 -6.97 -3.77 11.44
C MET A 15 -6.57 -2.75 12.52
N SER A 16 -7.23 -2.78 13.68
CA SER A 16 -6.90 -1.90 14.82
C SER A 16 -5.46 -2.10 15.29
N GLU A 17 -5.06 -3.34 15.48
CA GLU A 17 -3.70 -3.68 15.91
C GLU A 17 -2.65 -3.30 14.85
N ALA A 18 -2.97 -3.46 13.56
CA ALA A 18 -2.09 -3.05 12.48
C ALA A 18 -1.89 -1.53 12.45
N ILE A 19 -2.96 -0.74 12.64
CA ILE A 19 -2.88 0.73 12.72
C ILE A 19 -1.99 1.15 13.89
N GLU A 20 -2.14 0.53 15.07
CA GLU A 20 -1.32 0.86 16.22
C GLU A 20 0.14 0.43 16.04
N ALA A 21 0.40 -0.74 15.48
CA ALA A 21 1.76 -1.18 15.14
C ALA A 21 2.45 -0.20 14.16
N LEU A 22 1.70 0.32 13.17
CA LEU A 22 2.23 1.34 12.26
C LEU A 22 2.39 2.71 12.92
N ARG A 23 1.56 3.06 13.90
CA ARG A 23 1.74 4.26 14.72
C ARG A 23 3.06 4.20 15.50
N ILE A 24 3.34 3.05 16.12
CA ILE A 24 4.62 2.80 16.79
C ILE A 24 5.78 2.92 15.80
N SER A 25 5.70 2.23 14.65
CA SER A 25 6.75 2.27 13.62
C SER A 25 7.05 3.70 13.14
N ASN A 26 6.03 4.54 12.95
CA ASN A 26 6.25 5.93 12.53
C ASN A 26 6.88 6.79 13.64
N ARG A 27 6.61 6.50 14.92
CA ARG A 27 7.33 7.13 16.04
C ARG A 27 8.81 6.75 16.03
N GLU A 28 9.11 5.46 15.86
CA GLU A 28 10.49 4.96 15.73
C GLU A 28 11.22 5.64 14.56
N VAL A 29 10.59 5.68 13.37
CA VAL A 29 11.17 6.37 12.20
C VAL A 29 11.48 7.84 12.51
N ALA A 30 10.58 8.55 13.17
CA ALA A 30 10.79 9.96 13.55
C ALA A 30 11.91 10.13 14.60
N GLU A 31 12.03 9.20 15.53
CA GLU A 31 13.06 9.20 16.58
C GLU A 31 14.46 8.96 15.99
N PHE A 32 14.59 7.92 15.16
CA PHE A 32 15.88 7.50 14.62
C PHE A 32 16.32 8.28 13.37
N ARG A 33 15.43 9.06 12.75
CA ARG A 33 15.77 9.87 11.55
C ARG A 33 16.94 10.85 11.78
N SER A 34 17.09 11.37 13.00
CA SER A 34 18.15 12.32 13.36
C SER A 34 19.46 11.64 13.80
N GLN A 35 19.49 10.31 13.88
CA GLN A 35 20.63 9.55 14.36
C GLN A 35 21.35 8.95 13.14
N GLU A 36 22.49 9.52 12.75
CA GLU A 36 23.24 9.07 11.55
C GLU A 36 23.73 7.61 11.67
N GLU A 37 23.91 7.12 12.88
CA GLU A 37 24.42 5.78 13.20
C GLU A 37 23.37 4.69 13.04
N TYR A 38 22.07 5.06 13.10
CA TYR A 38 20.96 4.11 13.05
C TYR A 38 20.06 4.37 11.86
N ARG A 39 19.94 3.39 11.00
CA ARG A 39 19.02 3.43 9.85
C ARG A 39 18.00 2.31 9.99
N LEU A 40 16.78 2.65 10.34
CA LEU A 40 15.68 1.68 10.49
C LEU A 40 15.12 1.19 9.16
N ASN A 41 15.40 1.87 8.05
CA ASN A 41 14.74 1.60 6.80
C ASN A 41 15.68 1.73 5.61
N ARG A 42 15.48 0.85 4.62
CA ARG A 42 16.01 1.03 3.27
C ARG A 42 14.85 1.27 2.30
N PRO A 43 14.98 2.22 1.37
CA PRO A 43 14.00 2.44 0.32
C PRO A 43 13.73 1.14 -0.45
N ARG A 44 12.49 1.00 -0.94
CA ARG A 44 12.12 -0.11 -1.82
C ARG A 44 13.03 -0.12 -3.05
N THR A 45 13.59 -1.28 -3.37
CA THR A 45 14.31 -1.50 -4.62
C THR A 45 13.49 -2.35 -5.57
N ASN A 46 13.57 -2.04 -6.87
CA ASN A 46 12.96 -2.83 -7.93
C ASN A 46 14.04 -3.23 -8.92
N HIS A 47 14.08 -4.50 -9.24
CA HIS A 47 15.03 -5.06 -10.20
C HIS A 47 14.27 -5.75 -11.33
N TYR A 48 14.65 -5.46 -12.57
CA TYR A 48 14.00 -5.99 -13.76
C TYR A 48 14.99 -6.80 -14.57
N LEU A 49 14.63 -8.04 -14.90
CA LEU A 49 15.39 -8.91 -15.80
C LEU A 49 14.53 -9.26 -17.02
N PRO A 50 15.13 -9.34 -18.23
CA PRO A 50 14.43 -9.88 -19.38
C PRO A 50 13.92 -11.29 -19.07
N TRP A 51 12.63 -11.53 -19.29
CA TRP A 51 12.09 -12.86 -19.11
C TRP A 51 12.40 -13.72 -20.32
N LYS A 52 13.14 -14.81 -20.10
CA LYS A 52 13.47 -15.81 -21.08
C LYS A 52 12.61 -17.07 -20.84
N GLY A 53 11.29 -16.92 -20.97
CA GLY A 53 10.42 -18.08 -20.91
C GLY A 53 10.75 -19.06 -22.03
N VAL A 54 10.83 -20.34 -21.72
CA VAL A 54 11.11 -21.42 -22.67
C VAL A 54 9.83 -22.21 -22.95
N GLY A 55 9.55 -22.45 -24.24
CA GLY A 55 8.46 -23.31 -24.70
C GLY A 55 7.29 -22.60 -25.39
N PRO A 56 6.36 -23.37 -25.97
CA PRO A 56 5.23 -22.83 -26.75
C PRO A 56 4.29 -21.95 -25.91
N GLU A 57 4.25 -22.14 -24.58
CA GLU A 57 3.45 -21.37 -23.64
C GLU A 57 3.93 -19.91 -23.51
N ALA A 58 5.25 -19.67 -23.56
CA ALA A 58 5.84 -18.35 -23.59
C ALA A 58 5.42 -17.56 -24.84
N VAL A 59 5.36 -18.25 -25.99
CA VAL A 59 4.92 -17.66 -27.27
C VAL A 59 3.44 -17.29 -27.22
N GLN A 60 2.61 -18.09 -26.55
CA GLN A 60 1.19 -17.82 -26.41
C GLN A 60 0.90 -16.62 -25.52
N LEU A 61 1.64 -16.45 -24.42
CA LEU A 61 1.59 -15.26 -23.55
C LEU A 61 2.02 -13.98 -24.26
N LEU A 62 3.07 -14.05 -25.06
CA LEU A 62 3.56 -12.95 -25.88
C LEU A 62 2.51 -12.53 -26.94
N LYS A 63 1.78 -13.49 -27.52
CA LYS A 63 0.73 -13.24 -28.51
C LYS A 63 -0.57 -12.70 -27.93
N ALA A 64 -0.94 -13.09 -26.71
CA ALA A 64 -2.18 -12.65 -26.05
C ALA A 64 -2.17 -11.16 -25.68
N GLY A 65 -1.03 -10.48 -25.74
CA GLY A 65 -0.85 -9.09 -25.37
C GLY A 65 -1.30 -8.04 -26.37
N GLY A 66 -1.73 -8.41 -27.59
CA GLY A 66 -2.35 -7.49 -28.57
C GLY A 66 -1.46 -6.36 -29.12
N GLY A 67 -0.20 -6.29 -28.76
CA GLY A 67 0.77 -5.30 -29.25
C GLY A 67 1.87 -5.94 -30.11
N SER A 68 2.55 -5.14 -30.91
CA SER A 68 3.59 -5.60 -31.84
C SER A 68 4.85 -6.18 -31.17
N ASP A 69 5.05 -5.96 -29.86
CA ASP A 69 6.15 -6.52 -29.07
C ASP A 69 5.88 -6.40 -27.55
N PRO A 70 5.04 -7.27 -26.95
CA PRO A 70 4.83 -7.25 -25.52
C PRO A 70 6.10 -7.73 -24.82
N ARG A 71 6.79 -6.82 -24.12
CA ARG A 71 7.93 -7.19 -23.29
C ARG A 71 7.44 -7.74 -21.95
N ILE A 72 7.78 -8.99 -21.67
CA ILE A 72 7.63 -9.57 -20.35
C ILE A 72 8.98 -9.50 -19.65
N VAL A 73 8.96 -9.02 -18.42
CA VAL A 73 10.14 -8.95 -17.56
C VAL A 73 9.86 -9.65 -16.22
N TYR A 74 10.89 -10.23 -15.67
CA TYR A 74 10.90 -10.63 -14.27
C TYR A 74 11.16 -9.40 -13.41
N ASN A 75 10.33 -9.20 -12.41
CA ASN A 75 10.43 -8.11 -11.46
C ASN A 75 10.65 -8.66 -10.05
N PHE A 76 11.76 -8.30 -9.44
CA PHE A 76 12.04 -8.58 -8.04
C PHE A 76 12.03 -7.27 -7.25
N LYS A 77 11.33 -7.27 -6.12
CA LYS A 77 11.30 -6.12 -5.20
C LYS A 77 11.76 -6.55 -3.83
N SER A 78 12.52 -5.70 -3.17
CA SER A 78 12.84 -5.85 -1.77
C SER A 78 12.55 -4.58 -0.97
N MET A 79 12.26 -4.75 0.31
CA MET A 79 12.08 -3.69 1.30
C MET A 79 12.66 -4.21 2.60
N GLU A 80 13.52 -3.41 3.22
CA GLU A 80 14.20 -3.81 4.45
C GLU A 80 13.98 -2.76 5.53
N GLY A 81 13.82 -3.20 6.77
CA GLY A 81 13.69 -2.29 7.89
C GLY A 81 13.50 -2.98 9.23
N GLY A 82 13.84 -2.29 10.28
CA GLY A 82 13.73 -2.77 11.65
C GLY A 82 12.63 -2.10 12.45
N SER A 83 12.24 -2.72 13.54
CA SER A 83 11.44 -2.14 14.60
C SER A 83 12.04 -2.55 15.95
N PRO A 84 12.69 -1.63 16.65
CA PRO A 84 13.20 -1.86 18.00
C PRO A 84 12.11 -2.31 18.97
N HIS A 85 10.92 -1.72 18.90
CA HIS A 85 9.78 -2.08 19.76
C HIS A 85 9.39 -3.56 19.64
N PHE A 86 9.36 -4.07 18.40
CA PHE A 86 9.01 -5.47 18.15
C PHE A 86 10.23 -6.41 18.18
N GLY A 87 11.44 -5.89 18.32
CA GLY A 87 12.67 -6.65 18.40
C GLY A 87 13.01 -7.44 17.13
N VAL A 88 12.63 -6.94 15.95
CA VAL A 88 12.84 -7.63 14.68
C VAL A 88 13.36 -6.72 13.58
N TRP A 89 14.15 -7.31 12.68
CA TRP A 89 14.45 -6.78 11.36
C TRP A 89 13.68 -7.57 10.30
N ALA A 90 13.02 -6.89 9.38
CA ALA A 90 12.24 -7.49 8.30
C ALA A 90 12.91 -7.29 6.94
N VAL A 91 12.88 -8.33 6.12
CA VAL A 91 13.17 -8.27 4.68
C VAL A 91 11.94 -8.79 3.94
N ARG A 92 11.22 -7.92 3.26
CA ARG A 92 10.10 -8.32 2.41
C ARG A 92 10.57 -8.45 0.97
N SER A 93 10.33 -9.59 0.36
CA SER A 93 10.57 -9.83 -1.07
C SER A 93 9.26 -10.08 -1.82
N SER A 94 9.21 -9.64 -3.07
CA SER A 94 8.21 -10.11 -4.03
C SER A 94 8.84 -10.47 -5.37
N SER A 95 8.31 -11.50 -5.97
CA SER A 95 8.82 -12.13 -7.19
C SER A 95 7.67 -12.23 -8.18
N ASP A 96 7.70 -11.38 -9.21
CA ASP A 96 6.58 -11.20 -10.13
C ASP A 96 7.04 -11.32 -11.58
N LEU A 97 6.15 -11.76 -12.45
CA LEU A 97 6.25 -11.51 -13.89
C LEU A 97 5.34 -10.34 -14.26
N VAL A 98 5.87 -9.41 -15.04
CA VAL A 98 5.14 -8.22 -15.46
C VAL A 98 5.25 -8.02 -16.97
N ARG A 99 4.13 -7.64 -17.58
CA ARG A 99 4.10 -7.20 -18.97
C ARG A 99 4.29 -5.68 -19.00
N LEU A 100 5.18 -5.22 -19.86
CA LEU A 100 5.42 -3.82 -20.10
C LEU A 100 4.55 -3.34 -21.25
N ASP A 101 3.81 -2.26 -21.03
CA ASP A 101 2.94 -1.63 -22.02
C ASP A 101 3.34 -0.15 -22.18
N ALA A 102 3.17 0.41 -23.37
CA ALA A 102 3.27 1.85 -23.56
C ALA A 102 2.08 2.55 -22.89
N GLY A 103 2.35 3.60 -22.12
CA GLY A 103 1.34 4.39 -21.44
C GLY A 103 1.49 5.87 -21.77
N ARG A 104 0.49 6.67 -21.36
CA ARG A 104 0.46 8.13 -21.61
C ARG A 104 1.66 8.87 -21.03
N TYR A 105 2.20 8.40 -19.91
CA TYR A 105 3.28 9.05 -19.17
C TYR A 105 4.57 8.19 -19.13
N GLY A 106 4.78 7.33 -20.14
CA GLY A 106 5.92 6.43 -20.22
C GLY A 106 5.52 4.96 -20.10
N LEU A 107 6.47 4.10 -19.77
CA LEU A 107 6.20 2.67 -19.61
C LEU A 107 5.29 2.42 -18.41
N THR A 108 4.38 1.48 -18.60
CA THR A 108 3.51 0.96 -17.55
C THR A 108 3.69 -0.54 -17.46
N HIS A 109 3.35 -1.13 -16.31
CA HIS A 109 3.42 -2.57 -16.13
C HIS A 109 2.08 -3.17 -15.71
N THR A 110 1.81 -4.37 -16.19
CA THR A 110 0.69 -5.19 -15.76
C THR A 110 1.23 -6.47 -15.16
N TYR A 111 0.86 -6.75 -13.90
CA TYR A 111 1.22 -8.01 -13.27
C TYR A 111 0.53 -9.16 -13.98
N LEU A 112 1.32 -10.15 -14.40
CA LEU A 112 0.79 -11.41 -14.91
C LEU A 112 0.36 -12.25 -13.72
N ARG A 113 -0.95 -12.37 -13.55
CA ARG A 113 -1.54 -13.07 -12.42
C ARG A 113 -1.56 -14.57 -12.68
N TYR A 114 -1.82 -15.30 -11.60
CA TYR A 114 -2.28 -16.66 -11.59
C TYR A 114 -3.31 -16.93 -12.68
N GLY A 115 -3.20 -18.01 -13.38
CA GLY A 115 -4.07 -18.34 -14.49
C GLY A 115 -3.62 -17.77 -15.83
N ASP A 116 -2.87 -16.65 -15.85
CA ASP A 116 -2.25 -16.15 -17.08
C ASP A 116 -1.04 -16.99 -17.48
N LEU A 117 -0.50 -17.77 -16.52
CA LEU A 117 0.66 -18.66 -16.73
C LEU A 117 0.25 -20.11 -16.54
N PRO A 118 0.21 -20.93 -17.61
CA PRO A 118 -0.13 -22.35 -17.52
C PRO A 118 0.70 -23.09 -16.47
N GLY A 119 0.04 -23.93 -15.66
CA GLY A 119 0.70 -24.77 -14.65
C GLY A 119 1.20 -24.05 -13.39
N LYS A 120 1.07 -22.72 -13.29
CA LYS A 120 1.47 -21.98 -12.08
C LYS A 120 0.33 -21.89 -11.07
N LYS A 121 0.61 -22.24 -9.81
CA LYS A 121 -0.35 -22.24 -8.70
C LYS A 121 -0.08 -21.19 -7.61
N GLY A 122 0.98 -20.33 -7.72
CA GLY A 122 1.37 -19.36 -6.72
C GLY A 122 2.47 -18.40 -7.16
N TYR A 123 2.48 -17.25 -6.54
CA TYR A 123 3.64 -16.35 -6.54
C TYR A 123 4.22 -16.31 -5.13
N SER A 124 5.51 -15.99 -5.03
CA SER A 124 6.20 -15.98 -3.75
C SER A 124 6.43 -14.53 -3.31
N ASP A 125 5.52 -14.07 -2.45
CA ASP A 125 5.66 -12.83 -1.70
C ASP A 125 5.88 -13.20 -0.23
N LEU A 126 7.05 -12.92 0.30
CA LEU A 126 7.47 -13.36 1.62
C LEU A 126 8.03 -12.21 2.45
N VAL A 127 7.82 -12.30 3.75
CA VAL A 127 8.51 -11.49 4.76
C VAL A 127 9.39 -12.41 5.59
N PHE A 128 10.68 -12.11 5.62
CA PHE A 128 11.67 -12.77 6.45
C PHE A 128 11.91 -11.91 7.68
N LEU A 129 11.80 -12.48 8.86
CA LEU A 129 12.06 -11.79 10.13
C LEU A 129 13.30 -12.36 10.81
N TYR A 130 14.18 -11.46 11.23
CA TYR A 130 15.35 -11.74 12.06
C TYR A 130 15.11 -11.13 13.42
N ASP A 131 15.37 -11.90 14.46
CA ASP A 131 15.34 -11.44 15.85
C ASP A 131 16.57 -10.57 16.10
N THR A 132 16.38 -9.36 16.62
CA THR A 132 17.49 -8.42 16.85
C THR A 132 18.21 -8.63 18.17
N TYR A 133 17.71 -9.49 19.06
CA TYR A 133 18.33 -9.82 20.33
C TYR A 133 19.45 -10.85 20.18
N ASP A 134 19.18 -11.90 19.41
CA ASP A 134 20.10 -13.03 19.26
C ASP A 134 20.61 -13.21 17.82
N ALA A 135 20.22 -12.31 16.91
CA ALA A 135 20.55 -12.32 15.47
C ALA A 135 20.09 -13.59 14.74
N GLN A 136 19.11 -14.33 15.30
CA GLN A 136 18.59 -15.55 14.70
C GLN A 136 17.50 -15.28 13.68
N PHE A 137 17.39 -16.17 12.71
CA PHE A 137 16.28 -16.17 11.77
C PHE A 137 14.99 -16.63 12.49
N ALA A 138 14.03 -15.71 12.63
CA ALA A 138 12.87 -15.87 13.49
C ALA A 138 11.65 -16.45 12.78
N ALA A 139 11.33 -15.93 11.58
CA ALA A 139 10.14 -16.37 10.84
C ALA A 139 10.22 -16.11 9.32
N ILE A 140 9.41 -16.89 8.59
CA ILE A 140 8.96 -16.62 7.22
C ILE A 140 7.45 -16.43 7.26
N ILE A 141 6.96 -15.31 6.73
CA ILE A 141 5.51 -15.01 6.68
C ILE A 141 5.08 -14.84 5.22
N GLN A 142 4.01 -15.53 4.81
CA GLN A 142 3.34 -15.24 3.53
C GLN A 142 2.78 -13.82 3.56
N SER A 143 3.13 -12.99 2.59
CA SER A 143 2.94 -11.55 2.72
C SER A 143 1.67 -10.98 2.11
N SER A 144 0.84 -11.76 1.42
CA SER A 144 -0.32 -11.19 0.70
C SER A 144 -1.32 -10.50 1.63
N VAL A 145 -1.76 -11.19 2.69
CA VAL A 145 -2.68 -10.63 3.68
C VAL A 145 -2.01 -9.51 4.46
N LEU A 146 -0.79 -9.76 4.94
CA LEU A 146 0.01 -8.78 5.67
C LEU A 146 0.21 -7.49 4.86
N GLN A 147 0.53 -7.62 3.57
CA GLN A 147 0.68 -6.51 2.62
C GLN A 147 -0.61 -5.69 2.48
N GLY A 148 -1.76 -6.37 2.33
CA GLY A 148 -3.06 -5.70 2.22
C GLY A 148 -3.40 -4.89 3.46
N ILE A 149 -3.26 -5.51 4.61
CA ILE A 149 -3.56 -4.90 5.90
C ILE A 149 -2.63 -3.70 6.17
N ARG A 150 -1.29 -3.85 5.97
CA ARG A 150 -0.36 -2.74 6.26
C ARG A 150 -0.55 -1.54 5.34
N VAL A 151 -0.90 -1.73 4.04
CA VAL A 151 -1.20 -0.61 3.12
C VAL A 151 -2.44 0.13 3.60
N ALA A 152 -3.50 -0.61 3.89
CA ALA A 152 -4.76 -0.03 4.34
C ALA A 152 -4.62 0.66 5.70
N ALA A 153 -3.89 0.06 6.64
CA ALA A 153 -3.60 0.65 7.95
C ALA A 153 -2.77 1.95 7.82
N THR A 154 -1.84 2.04 6.85
CA THR A 154 -1.12 3.29 6.57
C THR A 154 -2.06 4.38 6.07
N SER A 155 -2.98 4.04 5.15
CA SER A 155 -3.99 4.98 4.65
C SER A 155 -4.93 5.44 5.76
N ALA A 156 -5.37 4.54 6.60
CA ALA A 156 -6.21 4.83 7.75
C ALA A 156 -5.49 5.73 8.77
N LEU A 157 -4.22 5.43 9.05
CA LEU A 157 -3.41 6.26 9.94
C LEU A 157 -3.26 7.68 9.41
N GLY A 158 -3.01 7.86 8.09
CA GLY A 158 -2.99 9.19 7.47
C GLY A 158 -4.33 9.91 7.58
N ALA A 159 -5.43 9.20 7.28
CA ALA A 159 -6.78 9.75 7.39
C ALA A 159 -7.16 10.10 8.84
N ASP A 160 -6.63 9.38 9.82
CA ASP A 160 -6.90 9.66 11.25
C ASP A 160 -6.41 11.06 11.67
N TYR A 161 -5.32 11.55 11.08
CA TYR A 161 -4.77 12.88 11.33
C TYR A 161 -5.30 13.98 10.41
N LEU A 162 -5.75 13.63 9.20
CA LEU A 162 -6.03 14.60 8.15
C LEU A 162 -7.50 14.73 7.77
N CYS A 163 -8.31 13.74 8.12
CA CYS A 163 -9.72 13.71 7.79
C CYS A 163 -10.56 14.14 8.99
N ARG A 164 -11.56 14.98 8.77
CA ARG A 164 -12.50 15.38 9.82
C ARG A 164 -13.23 14.18 10.43
N PRO A 165 -13.64 14.23 11.71
CA PRO A 165 -14.21 13.06 12.40
C PRO A 165 -15.66 12.76 12.00
N ASP A 166 -16.40 13.71 11.48
CA ASP A 166 -17.84 13.64 11.17
C ASP A 166 -18.17 13.18 9.76
N VAL A 167 -17.24 12.46 9.12
CA VAL A 167 -17.39 11.89 7.77
C VAL A 167 -18.51 10.85 7.74
N GLN A 168 -19.41 10.99 6.79
CA GLN A 168 -20.54 10.08 6.57
C GLN A 168 -20.58 9.44 5.17
N ARG A 169 -19.97 10.09 4.17
CA ARG A 169 -20.03 9.69 2.77
C ARG A 169 -18.64 9.52 2.19
N MET A 170 -18.42 8.38 1.58
CA MET A 170 -17.14 8.04 0.97
C MET A 170 -17.27 7.72 -0.50
N GLY A 171 -16.38 8.27 -1.33
CA GLY A 171 -16.14 7.83 -2.69
C GLY A 171 -14.98 6.85 -2.76
N LEU A 172 -15.14 5.75 -3.48
CA LEU A 172 -14.10 4.74 -3.62
C LEU A 172 -13.84 4.42 -5.10
N PHE A 173 -12.60 4.59 -5.53
CA PHE A 173 -12.13 4.20 -6.84
C PHE A 173 -11.39 2.87 -6.78
N GLY A 174 -11.91 1.87 -7.50
CA GLY A 174 -11.39 0.51 -7.54
C GLY A 174 -12.34 -0.51 -6.91
N SER A 175 -12.21 -1.77 -7.34
CA SER A 175 -12.99 -2.91 -6.86
C SER A 175 -12.10 -4.14 -6.59
N GLY A 176 -10.80 -3.91 -6.40
CA GLY A 176 -9.82 -4.93 -6.10
C GLY A 176 -9.64 -5.19 -4.59
N TRP A 177 -8.66 -6.03 -4.28
CA TRP A 177 -8.35 -6.40 -2.89
C TRP A 177 -7.83 -5.21 -2.07
N GLN A 178 -7.05 -4.28 -2.67
CA GLN A 178 -6.63 -3.05 -2.00
C GLN A 178 -7.80 -2.11 -1.71
N ALA A 179 -8.73 -1.97 -2.64
CA ALA A 179 -9.94 -1.17 -2.42
C ALA A 179 -10.75 -1.72 -1.22
N ALA A 180 -10.90 -3.06 -1.12
CA ALA A 180 -11.58 -3.69 0.01
C ALA A 180 -10.83 -3.46 1.34
N ALA A 181 -9.51 -3.63 1.35
CA ALA A 181 -8.70 -3.43 2.55
C ALA A 181 -8.75 -1.97 3.03
N ASN A 182 -8.62 -1.00 2.11
CA ASN A 182 -8.69 0.42 2.44
C ASN A 182 -10.09 0.82 2.91
N LEU A 183 -11.15 0.30 2.29
CA LEU A 183 -12.53 0.56 2.73
C LEU A 183 -12.73 0.13 4.19
N ARG A 184 -12.32 -1.10 4.56
CA ARG A 184 -12.38 -1.59 5.96
C ARG A 184 -11.61 -0.68 6.92
N ALA A 185 -10.41 -0.30 6.53
CA ALA A 185 -9.52 0.49 7.36
C ALA A 185 -10.04 1.92 7.57
N LEU A 186 -10.58 2.54 6.53
CA LEU A 186 -11.15 3.89 6.59
C LEU A 186 -12.47 3.89 7.37
N CYS A 187 -13.34 2.90 7.21
CA CYS A 187 -14.52 2.73 8.05
C CYS A 187 -14.15 2.48 9.53
N HIS A 188 -13.02 1.82 9.80
CA HIS A 188 -12.56 1.61 11.18
C HIS A 188 -12.18 2.92 11.86
N VAL A 189 -11.43 3.81 11.19
CA VAL A 189 -11.01 5.11 11.78
C VAL A 189 -12.07 6.21 11.63
N ARG A 190 -13.04 6.02 10.75
CA ARG A 190 -14.20 6.93 10.55
C ARG A 190 -15.50 6.12 10.58
N PRO A 191 -15.91 5.67 11.79
CA PRO A 191 -17.07 4.79 11.97
C PRO A 191 -18.41 5.49 11.61
N GLY A 192 -18.41 6.80 11.43
CA GLY A 192 -19.56 7.56 10.94
C GLY A 192 -19.88 7.35 9.45
N ILE A 193 -19.02 6.67 8.68
CA ILE A 193 -19.26 6.39 7.27
C ILE A 193 -20.47 5.44 7.13
N GLN A 194 -21.54 5.93 6.52
CA GLN A 194 -22.79 5.18 6.30
C GLN A 194 -23.04 4.88 4.82
N ARG A 195 -22.43 5.67 3.92
CA ARG A 195 -22.61 5.51 2.47
C ARG A 195 -21.26 5.51 1.75
N VAL A 196 -21.11 4.55 0.82
CA VAL A 196 -19.93 4.44 -0.05
C VAL A 196 -20.35 4.35 -1.52
N ASN A 197 -19.93 5.30 -2.33
CA ASN A 197 -20.10 5.28 -3.79
C ASN A 197 -18.85 4.67 -4.43
N VAL A 198 -18.99 3.53 -5.10
CA VAL A 198 -17.87 2.78 -5.69
C VAL A 198 -17.88 2.95 -7.21
N PHE A 199 -16.77 3.46 -7.75
CA PHE A 199 -16.52 3.48 -9.19
C PHE A 199 -15.37 2.53 -9.57
N SER A 200 -15.59 1.73 -10.58
CA SER A 200 -14.59 0.90 -11.27
C SER A 200 -15.09 0.64 -12.69
N PRO A 201 -14.22 0.68 -13.71
CA PRO A 201 -14.68 0.59 -15.11
C PRO A 201 -15.35 -0.76 -15.45
N ASN A 202 -14.94 -1.86 -14.82
CA ASN A 202 -15.57 -3.17 -15.02
C ASN A 202 -16.82 -3.28 -14.15
N LEU A 203 -18.00 -3.26 -14.79
CA LEU A 203 -19.32 -3.29 -14.14
C LEU A 203 -19.50 -4.55 -13.29
N GLU A 204 -19.16 -5.72 -13.82
CA GLU A 204 -19.36 -6.99 -13.11
C GLU A 204 -18.52 -7.06 -11.84
N ASN A 205 -17.23 -6.69 -11.93
CA ASN A 205 -16.34 -6.63 -10.77
C ASN A 205 -16.85 -5.62 -9.74
N ARG A 206 -17.34 -4.46 -10.20
CA ARG A 206 -17.88 -3.40 -9.35
C ARG A 206 -19.13 -3.89 -8.61
N MET A 207 -20.07 -4.55 -9.29
CA MET A 207 -21.29 -5.08 -8.68
C MET A 207 -21.00 -6.18 -7.66
N ARG A 208 -20.09 -7.13 -7.99
CA ARG A 208 -19.67 -8.17 -7.04
C ARG A 208 -18.99 -7.58 -5.80
N PHE A 209 -18.15 -6.56 -5.99
CA PHE A 209 -17.48 -5.86 -4.91
C PHE A 209 -18.48 -5.19 -3.97
N VAL A 210 -19.41 -4.42 -4.52
CA VAL A 210 -20.46 -3.70 -3.77
C VAL A 210 -21.31 -4.67 -2.94
N ALA A 211 -21.81 -5.75 -3.54
CA ALA A 211 -22.64 -6.74 -2.84
C ALA A 211 -21.87 -7.38 -1.66
N ARG A 212 -20.58 -7.69 -1.85
CA ARG A 212 -19.74 -8.24 -0.80
C ARG A 212 -19.50 -7.25 0.33
N MET A 213 -19.11 -6.01 0.01
CA MET A 213 -18.74 -5.01 1.02
C MET A 213 -19.94 -4.47 1.77
N ALA A 214 -21.12 -4.33 1.12
CA ALA A 214 -22.36 -3.96 1.80
C ALA A 214 -22.76 -5.00 2.85
N LYS A 215 -22.66 -6.29 2.49
CA LYS A 215 -22.94 -7.39 3.44
C LYS A 215 -21.93 -7.46 4.59
N GLU A 216 -20.65 -7.20 4.30
CA GLU A 216 -19.58 -7.33 5.29
C GLU A 216 -19.57 -6.19 6.30
N LEU A 217 -19.78 -4.96 5.82
CA LEU A 217 -19.68 -3.74 6.64
C LEU A 217 -21.02 -3.26 7.19
N GLU A 218 -22.14 -3.84 6.73
CA GLU A 218 -23.50 -3.47 7.10
C GLU A 218 -23.83 -1.98 6.87
N ILE A 219 -23.23 -1.38 5.82
CA ILE A 219 -23.46 0.00 5.39
C ILE A 219 -23.95 0.05 3.95
N ASP A 220 -24.44 1.22 3.53
CA ASP A 220 -24.92 1.47 2.17
C ASP A 220 -23.76 1.60 1.17
N VAL A 221 -23.37 0.51 0.50
CA VAL A 221 -22.35 0.51 -0.54
C VAL A 221 -23.02 0.44 -1.91
N ARG A 222 -22.76 1.39 -2.79
CA ARG A 222 -23.42 1.54 -4.08
C ARG A 222 -22.44 1.54 -5.22
N ALA A 223 -22.79 0.86 -6.31
CA ALA A 223 -22.10 1.02 -7.59
C ALA A 223 -22.59 2.31 -8.28
N VAL A 224 -21.65 3.15 -8.69
CA VAL A 224 -21.97 4.38 -9.44
C VAL A 224 -21.45 4.29 -10.88
N GLU A 225 -22.11 4.99 -11.79
CA GLU A 225 -21.85 4.86 -13.23
C GLU A 225 -20.70 5.77 -13.71
N THR A 226 -20.47 6.88 -13.04
CA THR A 226 -19.47 7.86 -13.43
C THR A 226 -18.50 8.16 -12.29
N PRO A 227 -17.23 8.53 -12.61
CA PRO A 227 -16.27 8.99 -11.60
C PRO A 227 -16.78 10.15 -10.75
N GLN A 228 -17.52 11.09 -11.36
CA GLN A 228 -18.07 12.28 -10.71
C GLN A 228 -18.96 11.92 -9.52
N GLN A 229 -19.77 10.87 -9.65
CA GLN A 229 -20.65 10.39 -8.57
C GLN A 229 -19.89 9.81 -7.37
N ALA A 230 -18.59 9.50 -7.52
CA ALA A 230 -17.72 9.08 -6.43
C ALA A 230 -16.84 10.23 -5.90
N VAL A 231 -17.05 11.48 -6.34
CA VAL A 231 -16.34 12.68 -5.87
C VAL A 231 -17.29 13.70 -5.29
N ILE A 232 -18.30 14.10 -6.09
CA ILE A 232 -19.22 15.18 -5.73
C ILE A 232 -20.08 14.79 -4.53
N GLY A 233 -20.10 15.65 -3.52
CA GLY A 233 -20.85 15.44 -2.29
C GLY A 233 -20.29 14.34 -1.38
N MET A 234 -19.09 13.84 -1.61
CA MET A 234 -18.42 12.90 -0.71
C MET A 234 -17.58 13.67 0.32
N ASP A 235 -17.44 13.13 1.51
CA ASP A 235 -16.62 13.71 2.58
C ASP A 235 -15.20 13.19 2.52
N LEU A 236 -15.03 11.92 2.13
CA LEU A 236 -13.76 11.23 1.96
C LEU A 236 -13.71 10.55 0.61
N ILE A 237 -12.60 10.66 -0.09
CA ILE A 237 -12.36 10.02 -1.38
C ILE A 237 -11.14 9.10 -1.25
N CYS A 238 -11.28 7.83 -1.61
CA CYS A 238 -10.16 6.89 -1.62
C CYS A 238 -9.91 6.38 -3.04
N GLU A 239 -8.73 6.68 -3.57
CA GLU A 239 -8.24 6.12 -4.81
C GLU A 239 -7.37 4.90 -4.52
N ALA A 240 -7.89 3.70 -4.79
CA ALA A 240 -7.23 2.40 -4.58
C ALA A 240 -7.40 1.48 -5.80
N SER A 241 -7.27 2.06 -6.99
CA SER A 241 -7.42 1.36 -8.26
C SER A 241 -6.07 0.90 -8.84
N SER A 242 -6.11 0.18 -9.95
CA SER A 242 -4.95 -0.12 -10.79
C SER A 242 -4.75 0.89 -11.93
N ALA A 243 -5.44 2.03 -11.89
CA ALA A 243 -5.31 3.09 -12.89
C ALA A 243 -3.86 3.60 -12.96
N ARG A 244 -3.54 4.17 -14.11
CA ARG A 244 -2.19 4.71 -14.42
C ARG A 244 -2.24 6.20 -14.70
N THR A 245 -3.45 6.70 -14.88
CA THR A 245 -3.79 8.10 -15.15
C THR A 245 -4.84 8.55 -14.15
N PRO A 246 -5.02 9.85 -13.95
CA PRO A 246 -6.04 10.38 -13.05
C PRO A 246 -7.41 9.77 -13.30
N VAL A 247 -8.08 9.37 -12.22
CA VAL A 247 -9.36 8.66 -12.26
C VAL A 247 -10.56 9.61 -12.21
N PHE A 248 -10.34 10.86 -11.85
CA PHE A 248 -11.31 11.94 -11.87
C PHE A 248 -10.65 13.30 -12.14
N ASP A 249 -11.45 14.28 -12.54
CA ASP A 249 -10.99 15.67 -12.69
C ASP A 249 -10.85 16.32 -11.31
N GLY A 250 -9.65 16.75 -10.95
CA GLY A 250 -9.36 17.40 -9.67
C GLY A 250 -10.15 18.70 -9.45
N ALA A 251 -10.69 19.33 -10.49
CA ALA A 251 -11.57 20.47 -10.36
C ALA A 251 -12.90 20.15 -9.65
N LEU A 252 -13.26 18.87 -9.57
CA LEU A 252 -14.47 18.39 -8.88
C LEU A 252 -14.33 18.30 -7.37
N LEU A 253 -13.12 18.44 -6.82
CA LEU A 253 -12.92 18.43 -5.38
C LEU A 253 -13.64 19.61 -4.73
N GLU A 254 -14.30 19.35 -3.62
CA GLU A 254 -15.10 20.32 -2.87
C GLU A 254 -14.46 20.67 -1.53
N PRO A 255 -14.67 21.86 -0.99
CA PRO A 255 -14.21 22.23 0.35
C PRO A 255 -14.61 21.21 1.42
N GLY A 256 -13.72 20.95 2.37
CA GLY A 256 -13.93 19.99 3.46
C GLY A 256 -13.66 18.52 3.11
N GLN A 257 -13.31 18.21 1.87
CA GLN A 257 -13.01 16.83 1.45
C GLN A 257 -11.62 16.38 1.87
N HIS A 258 -11.51 15.10 2.23
CA HIS A 258 -10.23 14.40 2.40
C HIS A 258 -10.00 13.40 1.27
N VAL A 259 -8.81 13.41 0.68
CA VAL A 259 -8.44 12.47 -0.38
C VAL A 259 -7.33 11.55 0.11
N VAL A 260 -7.53 10.24 -0.04
CA VAL A 260 -6.50 9.22 0.16
C VAL A 260 -6.12 8.64 -1.20
N SER A 261 -4.87 8.74 -1.59
CA SER A 261 -4.36 8.16 -2.83
C SER A 261 -3.44 6.99 -2.52
N VAL A 262 -3.84 5.80 -2.98
CA VAL A 262 -3.12 4.54 -2.73
C VAL A 262 -2.53 4.03 -4.03
N GLY A 263 -1.25 4.08 -4.14
CA GLY A 263 -0.57 3.53 -5.29
C GLY A 263 0.69 4.30 -5.60
N ALA A 264 1.70 3.54 -5.88
CA ALA A 264 3.00 4.06 -6.20
C ALA A 264 3.39 3.62 -7.61
N GLY A 265 4.05 4.51 -8.33
CA GLY A 265 4.98 4.16 -9.37
C GLY A 265 6.25 3.54 -8.77
N ASP A 266 7.27 3.46 -9.57
CA ASP A 266 8.64 3.18 -9.14
C ASP A 266 9.61 4.02 -10.00
N GLU A 267 10.90 3.79 -9.87
CA GLU A 267 11.92 4.54 -10.60
C GLU A 267 11.83 4.41 -12.14
N VAL A 268 11.14 3.38 -12.63
CA VAL A 268 10.98 3.09 -14.06
C VAL A 268 9.55 3.32 -14.53
N PHE A 269 8.57 3.04 -13.67
CA PHE A 269 7.15 3.09 -14.01
C PHE A 269 6.44 4.17 -13.23
N HIS A 270 6.01 5.20 -13.93
CA HIS A 270 5.36 6.36 -13.36
C HIS A 270 3.83 6.23 -13.41
N ARG A 271 3.17 6.65 -12.33
CA ARG A 271 1.72 6.67 -12.22
C ARG A 271 1.28 8.01 -11.64
N ARG A 272 0.22 8.56 -12.22
CA ARG A 272 -0.46 9.74 -11.68
C ARG A 272 -1.90 9.38 -11.43
N LEU A 273 -2.31 9.33 -10.18
CA LEU A 273 -3.64 8.85 -9.78
C LEU A 273 -4.59 10.01 -9.49
N ILE A 274 -4.05 11.14 -9.11
CA ILE A 274 -4.75 12.40 -8.95
C ILE A 274 -4.18 13.38 -9.98
N ASP A 275 -5.06 14.13 -10.59
CA ASP A 275 -4.64 15.16 -11.53
C ASP A 275 -3.94 16.31 -10.77
N PRO A 276 -2.90 16.94 -11.36
CA PRO A 276 -2.18 18.03 -10.72
C PRO A 276 -3.06 19.22 -10.29
N LYS A 277 -4.21 19.45 -10.96
CA LYS A 277 -5.18 20.47 -10.53
C LYS A 277 -5.80 20.09 -9.18
N GLY A 278 -6.08 18.80 -8.98
CA GLY A 278 -6.61 18.29 -7.72
C GLY A 278 -5.59 18.43 -6.58
N VAL A 279 -4.32 18.11 -6.85
CA VAL A 279 -3.23 18.31 -5.86
C VAL A 279 -3.10 19.80 -5.51
N ALA A 280 -3.10 20.69 -6.50
CA ALA A 280 -2.99 22.14 -6.30
C ALA A 280 -4.17 22.77 -5.54
N ARG A 281 -5.32 22.10 -5.49
CA ARG A 281 -6.49 22.53 -4.69
C ARG A 281 -6.38 22.12 -3.22
N CYS A 282 -5.51 21.16 -2.90
CA CYS A 282 -5.34 20.69 -1.53
C CYS A 282 -4.58 21.75 -0.71
N THR A 283 -5.17 22.19 0.39
CA THR A 283 -4.56 23.13 1.33
C THR A 283 -3.54 22.47 2.23
N THR A 284 -3.63 21.14 2.37
CA THR A 284 -2.69 20.32 3.13
C THR A 284 -2.41 19.04 2.36
N VAL A 285 -1.14 18.79 2.08
CA VAL A 285 -0.66 17.58 1.40
C VAL A 285 0.30 16.85 2.33
N ALA A 286 -0.06 15.64 2.70
CA ALA A 286 0.81 14.76 3.46
C ALA A 286 1.11 13.48 2.68
N VAL A 287 2.29 12.93 2.92
CA VAL A 287 2.78 11.72 2.26
C VAL A 287 3.19 10.68 3.29
N HIS A 288 3.21 9.42 2.90
CA HIS A 288 3.67 8.36 3.80
C HIS A 288 5.17 8.52 4.10
N SER A 289 5.99 8.82 3.08
CA SER A 289 7.43 9.05 3.27
C SER A 289 7.98 10.03 2.24
N LEU A 290 8.69 11.06 2.73
CA LEU A 290 9.47 12.01 1.94
C LEU A 290 10.88 11.51 1.59
N GLU A 291 11.34 10.42 2.21
CA GLU A 291 12.64 9.81 1.91
C GLU A 291 12.69 9.23 0.50
N VAL A 292 11.50 8.95 -0.07
CA VAL A 292 11.34 8.31 -1.37
C VAL A 292 10.54 9.22 -2.29
N ARG A 293 11.11 9.58 -3.42
CA ARG A 293 10.49 10.49 -4.40
C ARG A 293 9.58 9.77 -5.41
N PHE A 294 9.83 8.52 -5.72
CA PHE A 294 8.93 7.75 -6.59
C PHE A 294 7.57 7.49 -5.90
N GLY A 295 6.53 7.41 -6.69
CA GLY A 295 5.16 7.34 -6.20
C GLY A 295 4.59 8.70 -5.76
N LEU A 296 5.30 9.80 -6.05
CA LEU A 296 4.89 11.18 -5.80
C LEU A 296 4.77 11.98 -7.11
N GLU A 297 4.64 11.32 -8.25
CA GLU A 297 4.75 11.94 -9.57
C GLU A 297 3.79 13.13 -9.74
N GLU A 298 2.54 13.03 -9.28
CA GLU A 298 1.57 14.13 -9.34
C GLU A 298 1.92 15.30 -8.42
N ILE A 299 2.64 15.03 -7.33
CA ILE A 299 3.14 16.04 -6.40
C ILE A 299 4.39 16.71 -6.97
N VAL A 300 5.31 15.91 -7.55
CA VAL A 300 6.49 16.41 -8.27
C VAL A 300 6.07 17.39 -9.36
N ASP A 301 5.08 17.04 -10.19
CA ASP A 301 4.55 17.93 -11.24
C ASP A 301 4.10 19.29 -10.64
N CYS A 302 3.44 19.27 -9.48
CA CYS A 302 2.99 20.52 -8.83
C CYS A 302 4.15 21.33 -8.25
N VAL A 303 5.20 20.68 -7.77
CA VAL A 303 6.40 21.37 -7.27
C VAL A 303 7.19 21.98 -8.41
N GLU A 304 7.39 21.25 -9.51
CA GLU A 304 8.08 21.75 -10.72
C GLU A 304 7.35 22.93 -11.35
N ASP A 305 6.02 22.94 -11.32
CA ASP A 305 5.19 24.04 -11.79
C ASP A 305 5.08 25.22 -10.79
N GLY A 306 5.74 25.12 -9.63
CA GLY A 306 5.73 26.17 -8.59
C GLY A 306 4.40 26.33 -7.85
N ARG A 307 3.49 25.36 -7.97
CA ARG A 307 2.17 25.36 -7.28
C ARG A 307 2.22 24.79 -5.87
N LEU A 308 3.31 24.12 -5.52
CA LEU A 308 3.57 23.51 -4.21
C LEU A 308 5.07 23.56 -3.94
N ALA A 309 5.49 23.69 -2.69
CA ALA A 309 6.89 23.55 -2.31
C ALA A 309 7.13 22.27 -1.52
N TRP A 310 8.32 21.67 -1.65
CA TRP A 310 8.68 20.47 -0.85
C TRP A 310 8.59 20.71 0.65
N ALA A 311 8.88 21.94 1.10
CA ALA A 311 8.81 22.33 2.49
C ALA A 311 7.37 22.35 3.07
N ASP A 312 6.37 22.45 2.20
CA ASP A 312 4.95 22.48 2.61
C ASP A 312 4.39 21.07 2.82
N LEU A 313 5.06 20.05 2.26
CA LEU A 313 4.65 18.67 2.43
C LEU A 313 4.87 18.18 3.86
N ILE A 314 3.94 17.38 4.32
CA ILE A 314 4.00 16.78 5.66
C ILE A 314 4.30 15.29 5.51
N ASP A 315 5.27 14.82 6.28
CA ASP A 315 5.59 13.40 6.38
C ASP A 315 4.74 12.72 7.46
N LEU A 316 4.30 11.51 7.25
CA LEU A 316 3.45 10.78 8.21
C LEU A 316 4.11 10.65 9.60
N PRO A 317 5.42 10.37 9.76
CA PRO A 317 6.07 10.39 11.07
C PRO A 317 5.93 11.71 11.82
N ASP A 318 5.92 12.86 11.13
CA ASP A 318 5.78 14.17 11.75
C ASP A 318 4.35 14.44 12.24
N LEU A 319 3.34 13.90 11.54
CA LEU A 319 1.94 13.89 12.02
C LEU A 319 1.80 13.03 13.26
N VAL A 320 2.34 11.81 13.23
CA VAL A 320 2.23 10.83 14.30
C VAL A 320 2.90 11.31 15.60
N THR A 321 4.01 12.03 15.49
CA THR A 321 4.74 12.58 16.64
C THR A 321 4.25 13.96 17.08
N GLY A 322 3.32 14.57 16.33
CA GLY A 322 2.80 15.92 16.61
C GLY A 322 3.79 17.04 16.31
N ARG A 323 4.91 16.77 15.62
CA ARG A 323 5.83 17.79 15.10
C ARG A 323 5.14 18.70 14.09
N ARG A 324 4.25 18.14 13.30
CA ARG A 324 3.31 18.88 12.43
C ARG A 324 1.90 18.55 12.88
N LYS A 325 1.08 19.58 13.08
CA LYS A 325 -0.32 19.44 13.49
C LYS A 325 -1.22 19.97 12.40
N VAL A 326 -2.27 19.21 12.10
CA VAL A 326 -3.32 19.59 11.17
C VAL A 326 -4.64 19.56 11.94
N ASN A 327 -5.43 20.61 11.82
CA ASN A 327 -6.80 20.63 12.33
C ASN A 327 -7.73 20.45 11.13
N PRO A 328 -8.13 19.21 10.82
CA PRO A 328 -8.98 18.95 9.66
C PRO A 328 -10.39 19.52 9.92
N GLY A 329 -10.89 20.29 8.98
CA GLY A 329 -12.24 20.86 9.05
C GLY A 329 -12.39 22.14 8.25
N GLY A 330 -13.57 22.74 8.30
CA GLY A 330 -13.92 23.91 7.51
C GLY A 330 -13.81 23.63 6.01
N ASP A 331 -13.30 24.59 5.26
CA ASP A 331 -13.17 24.53 3.81
C ASP A 331 -11.85 23.88 3.32
N GLN A 332 -11.08 23.26 4.21
CA GLN A 332 -9.80 22.64 3.84
C GLN A 332 -10.02 21.39 2.99
N ILE A 333 -9.32 21.29 1.86
CA ILE A 333 -9.16 20.04 1.12
C ILE A 333 -7.82 19.44 1.55
N THR A 334 -7.83 18.22 2.06
CA THR A 334 -6.61 17.55 2.52
C THR A 334 -6.31 16.33 1.68
N LEU A 335 -5.03 16.06 1.41
CA LEU A 335 -4.56 14.90 0.66
C LEU A 335 -3.57 14.09 1.49
N PHE A 336 -3.80 12.79 1.58
CA PHE A 336 -2.81 11.81 2.02
C PHE A 336 -2.37 10.93 0.87
N LYS A 337 -1.09 11.00 0.48
CA LYS A 337 -0.50 10.12 -0.51
C LYS A 337 0.25 8.96 0.15
N ASN A 338 -0.31 7.75 0.04
CA ASN A 338 0.34 6.52 0.46
C ASN A 338 1.28 6.05 -0.66
N ASN A 339 2.46 6.67 -0.74
CA ASN A 339 3.34 6.60 -1.91
C ASN A 339 4.24 5.37 -1.96
N VAL A 340 4.64 4.79 -0.84
CA VAL A 340 5.64 3.73 -0.84
C VAL A 340 5.44 2.74 0.31
N GLY A 341 5.88 1.50 0.11
CA GLY A 341 6.02 0.53 1.20
C GLY A 341 7.42 0.60 1.79
N LEU A 342 7.52 0.53 3.11
CA LEU A 342 8.76 0.57 3.86
C LEU A 342 8.97 -0.75 4.61
N GLY A 343 10.23 -1.15 4.79
CA GLY A 343 10.60 -2.33 5.55
C GLY A 343 10.18 -2.26 7.01
N THR A 344 10.26 -1.08 7.63
CA THR A 344 9.81 -0.79 9.00
C THR A 344 8.35 -1.16 9.24
N GLN A 345 7.47 -0.97 8.24
CA GLN A 345 6.08 -1.39 8.34
C GLN A 345 5.95 -2.92 8.46
N PHE A 346 6.76 -3.67 7.69
CA PHE A 346 6.77 -5.13 7.76
C PHE A 346 7.41 -5.64 9.05
N ALA A 347 8.40 -4.93 9.57
CA ALA A 347 8.95 -5.23 10.88
C ALA A 347 7.90 -5.05 11.98
N ALA A 348 7.13 -3.96 11.96
CA ALA A 348 6.11 -3.69 12.96
C ALA A 348 4.96 -4.72 12.90
N VAL A 349 4.27 -4.85 11.75
CA VAL A 349 3.13 -5.77 11.66
C VAL A 349 3.57 -7.24 11.69
N GLY A 350 4.72 -7.59 11.08
CA GLY A 350 5.25 -8.94 11.09
C GLY A 350 5.76 -9.35 12.47
N GLY A 351 6.41 -8.44 13.19
CA GLY A 351 6.86 -8.64 14.57
C GLY A 351 5.69 -8.87 15.52
N LEU A 352 4.62 -8.08 15.40
CA LEU A 352 3.39 -8.30 16.15
C LEU A 352 2.77 -9.67 15.85
N VAL A 353 2.67 -10.05 14.57
CA VAL A 353 2.16 -11.38 14.17
C VAL A 353 3.03 -12.50 14.75
N LEU A 354 4.36 -12.36 14.70
CA LEU A 354 5.29 -13.34 15.27
C LEU A 354 5.11 -13.49 16.79
N GLN A 355 5.00 -12.38 17.53
CA GLN A 355 4.76 -12.41 18.97
C GLN A 355 3.46 -13.14 19.32
N LYS A 356 2.38 -12.83 18.59
CA LYS A 356 1.07 -13.49 18.78
C LYS A 356 1.11 -14.96 18.40
N ALA A 357 1.77 -15.31 17.27
CA ALA A 357 1.93 -16.70 16.84
C ALA A 357 2.67 -17.55 17.89
N ARG A 358 3.77 -17.02 18.46
CA ARG A 358 4.51 -17.68 19.53
C ARG A 358 3.64 -17.91 20.79
N ARG A 359 2.84 -16.92 21.17
CA ARG A 359 1.95 -17.00 22.34
C ARG A 359 0.80 -18.00 22.14
N GLU A 360 0.27 -18.09 20.92
CA GLU A 360 -0.90 -18.92 20.60
C GLU A 360 -0.50 -20.31 20.04
N GLY A 361 0.81 -20.58 19.89
CA GLY A 361 1.30 -21.84 19.35
C GLY A 361 0.93 -22.08 17.89
N LEU A 362 0.81 -21.02 17.09
CA LEU A 362 0.42 -21.07 15.68
C LEU A 362 1.65 -21.05 14.75
N GLY A 363 1.47 -21.60 13.55
CA GLY A 363 2.49 -21.69 12.53
C GLY A 363 3.23 -23.03 12.52
N PHE A 364 4.02 -23.24 11.49
CA PHE A 364 4.83 -24.43 11.32
C PHE A 364 6.24 -24.21 11.88
N LEU A 365 6.65 -25.01 12.89
CA LEU A 365 7.97 -24.88 13.51
C LEU A 365 9.03 -25.59 12.67
N VAL A 366 10.06 -24.85 12.28
CA VAL A 366 11.29 -25.38 11.70
C VAL A 366 12.39 -25.33 12.76
N PRO A 367 13.08 -26.46 13.06
CA PRO A 367 14.19 -26.49 13.99
C PRO A 367 15.30 -25.50 13.60
N GLN A 368 15.90 -24.83 14.58
CA GLN A 368 16.87 -23.76 14.32
C GLN A 368 18.15 -24.28 13.64
N ASP A 369 18.58 -25.51 13.96
CA ASP A 369 19.73 -26.19 13.35
C ASP A 369 19.59 -26.41 11.82
N LYS A 370 18.36 -26.27 11.27
CA LYS A 370 18.12 -26.37 9.83
C LYS A 370 18.33 -25.04 9.09
N VAL A 371 18.44 -23.94 9.80
CA VAL A 371 18.55 -22.59 9.21
C VAL A 371 19.73 -21.79 9.76
N ALA A 372 20.26 -22.15 10.92
CA ALA A 372 21.43 -21.52 11.48
C ALA A 372 22.73 -22.16 10.95
N GLN A 373 23.72 -21.33 10.68
CA GLN A 373 25.09 -21.82 10.40
C GLN A 373 25.80 -22.11 11.73
N VAL A 374 26.33 -23.32 11.88
CA VAL A 374 27.20 -23.68 12.98
C VAL A 374 28.63 -23.39 12.53
N MET A 375 29.29 -22.44 13.21
CA MET A 375 30.72 -22.23 13.01
C MET A 375 31.48 -23.38 13.68
N THR A 376 32.06 -24.26 12.89
CA THR A 376 33.11 -25.17 13.38
C THR A 376 34.36 -24.35 13.58
N ARG A 377 34.81 -24.28 14.84
CA ARG A 377 36.11 -23.69 15.19
C ARG A 377 37.24 -24.58 14.70
#